data_f1498454b7d83c82520a51c4834057b3
#
_entry.id   f1498454b7d83c82520a51c4834057b3
#
_cell.length_a   1.000
_cell.length_b   1.000
_cell.length_c   1.000
_cell.angle_alpha   90.00
_cell.angle_beta   90.00
_cell.angle_gamma   90.00
#
_symmetry.space_group_name_H-M   'P 1'
#
loop_
_entity.id
_entity.type
_entity.pdbx_description
1 polymer ?
#
loop_
_entity_poly.entity_id
_entity_poly.type
_entity_poly.pdbx_seq_one_letter_code
_entity_poly.pdbx_strand_id
1 'polypeptide(L)'
;MEKYTVGVDFGTLSARAVIVSNETGKIVSSFEYSYPHGVMTESLPGGAPLGENFALQHPKDYVAALGATVKAAVKESGINPEYINGIGMDFTSCTMLPVDQAGKPLCLKEEFMNEPHAYAKLWKHHGAEK
;
A
#
# COMPACT_ATOMS: atom_id res chain seq x y z
N MET A 1 -5.46 -30.77 -8.87
CA MET A 1 -6.40 -29.64 -8.61
C MET A 1 -5.66 -28.35 -8.81
N GLU A 2 -6.24 -27.46 -9.57
CA GLU A 2 -5.61 -26.17 -9.90
C GLU A 2 -5.35 -25.34 -8.65
N LYS A 3 -4.18 -24.73 -8.57
CA LYS A 3 -3.79 -23.80 -7.50
C LYS A 3 -3.60 -22.40 -8.05
N TYR A 4 -3.74 -21.44 -7.17
CA TYR A 4 -3.69 -20.03 -7.50
C TYR A 4 -2.72 -19.28 -6.59
N THR A 5 -2.22 -18.16 -7.10
CA THR A 5 -1.38 -17.23 -6.35
C THR A 5 -2.00 -15.83 -6.40
N VAL A 6 -1.91 -15.12 -5.31
CA VAL A 6 -2.28 -13.69 -5.24
C VAL A 6 -1.03 -12.86 -5.44
N GLY A 7 -1.10 -11.88 -6.34
CA GLY A 7 -0.11 -10.82 -6.46
C GLY A 7 -0.71 -9.49 -6.01
N VAL A 8 0.01 -8.73 -5.20
CA VAL A 8 -0.41 -7.38 -4.79
C VAL A 8 0.67 -6.38 -5.12
N ASP A 9 0.33 -5.40 -5.94
CA ASP A 9 1.20 -4.28 -6.31
C ASP A 9 0.74 -3.01 -5.59
N PHE A 10 1.62 -2.46 -4.74
CA PHE A 10 1.41 -1.20 -4.05
C PHE A 10 2.03 -0.07 -4.87
N GLY A 11 1.18 0.63 -5.61
CA GLY A 11 1.60 1.74 -6.47
C GLY A 11 1.64 3.08 -5.75
N THR A 12 1.68 4.14 -6.53
CA THR A 12 1.75 5.53 -6.03
C THR A 12 0.44 6.02 -5.44
N LEU A 13 -0.69 5.75 -6.10
CA LEU A 13 -2.02 6.26 -5.72
C LEU A 13 -2.99 5.15 -5.32
N SER A 14 -2.65 3.91 -5.61
CA SER A 14 -3.51 2.75 -5.41
C SER A 14 -2.70 1.48 -5.25
N ALA A 15 -3.35 0.43 -4.77
CA ALA A 15 -2.85 -0.92 -4.86
C ALA A 15 -3.78 -1.77 -5.72
N ARG A 16 -3.24 -2.82 -6.33
CA ARG A 16 -3.98 -3.78 -7.14
C ARG A 16 -3.64 -5.19 -6.72
N ALA A 17 -4.66 -6.03 -6.55
CA ALA A 17 -4.47 -7.47 -6.40
C ALA A 17 -4.89 -8.18 -7.68
N VAL A 18 -4.16 -9.24 -8.01
CA VAL A 18 -4.50 -10.17 -9.08
C VAL A 18 -4.53 -11.59 -8.53
N ILE A 19 -5.45 -12.40 -9.04
CA ILE A 19 -5.45 -13.85 -8.82
C ILE A 19 -4.96 -14.50 -10.10
N VAL A 20 -3.93 -15.32 -9.98
CA VAL A 20 -3.27 -15.95 -11.12
C VAL A 20 -3.33 -17.47 -10.99
N SER A 21 -3.70 -18.15 -12.08
CA SER A 21 -3.63 -19.60 -12.19
C SER A 21 -2.17 -20.04 -12.25
N ASN A 22 -1.76 -20.95 -11.35
CA ASN A 22 -0.39 -21.46 -11.32
C ASN A 22 -0.09 -22.40 -12.53
N GLU A 23 -1.11 -22.99 -13.11
CA GLU A 23 -0.94 -23.89 -14.26
C GLU A 23 -0.77 -23.12 -15.56
N THR A 24 -1.56 -22.04 -15.75
CA THR A 24 -1.61 -21.36 -17.05
C THR A 24 -0.93 -19.99 -17.05
N GLY A 25 -0.64 -19.41 -15.86
CA GLY A 25 -0.13 -18.06 -15.72
C GLY A 25 -1.18 -16.96 -16.05
N LYS A 26 -2.43 -17.35 -16.29
CA LYS A 26 -3.50 -16.38 -16.62
C LYS A 26 -4.06 -15.71 -15.38
N ILE A 27 -4.35 -14.42 -15.53
CA ILE A 27 -5.09 -13.65 -14.53
C ILE A 27 -6.55 -14.10 -14.56
N VAL A 28 -7.05 -14.54 -13.41
CA VAL A 28 -8.45 -14.97 -13.22
C VAL A 28 -9.33 -13.79 -12.81
N SER A 29 -8.81 -12.93 -11.95
CA SER A 29 -9.48 -11.70 -11.50
C SER A 29 -8.47 -10.66 -11.07
N SER A 30 -8.91 -9.40 -11.02
CA SER A 30 -8.12 -8.31 -10.47
C SER A 30 -9.01 -7.27 -9.82
N PHE A 31 -8.48 -6.57 -8.82
CA PHE A 31 -9.18 -5.46 -8.17
C PHE A 31 -8.19 -4.38 -7.76
N GLU A 32 -8.55 -3.12 -8.00
CA GLU A 32 -7.77 -1.94 -7.64
C GLU A 32 -8.48 -1.14 -6.55
N TYR A 33 -7.70 -0.63 -5.60
CA TYR A 33 -8.19 0.20 -4.50
C TYR A 33 -7.34 1.46 -4.40
N SER A 34 -7.96 2.62 -4.54
CA SER A 34 -7.29 3.91 -4.39
C SER A 34 -7.01 4.21 -2.93
N TYR A 35 -5.81 4.72 -2.64
CA TYR A 35 -5.45 5.12 -1.28
C TYR A 35 -6.30 6.30 -0.82
N PRO A 36 -6.98 6.22 0.33
CA PRO A 36 -7.81 7.32 0.84
C PRO A 36 -7.06 8.65 1.00
N HIS A 37 -5.80 8.60 1.43
CA HIS A 37 -4.98 9.81 1.57
C HIS A 37 -4.21 10.17 0.30
N GLY A 38 -4.14 9.28 -0.69
CA GLY A 38 -3.37 9.49 -1.92
C GLY A 38 -1.90 9.76 -1.65
N VAL A 39 -1.35 10.78 -2.30
CA VAL A 39 -0.03 11.35 -2.00
C VAL A 39 -0.24 12.69 -1.32
N MET A 40 0.22 12.81 -0.10
CA MET A 40 0.12 14.05 0.68
C MET A 40 1.27 14.99 0.29
N THR A 41 0.93 16.13 -0.28
CA THR A 41 1.90 17.14 -0.76
C THR A 41 1.70 18.51 -0.12
N GLU A 42 0.51 18.79 0.40
CA GLU A 42 0.15 20.12 0.96
C GLU A 42 0.00 20.10 2.47
N SER A 43 -0.62 19.05 3.01
CA SER A 43 -0.87 18.93 4.44
C SER A 43 -0.97 17.47 4.89
N LEU A 44 -0.73 17.24 6.18
CA LEU A 44 -1.03 15.98 6.86
C LEU A 44 -2.53 15.85 7.16
N PRO A 45 -3.03 14.64 7.51
CA PRO A 45 -4.44 14.42 7.80
C PRO A 45 -5.01 15.34 8.89
N GLY A 46 -4.20 15.71 9.89
CA GLY A 46 -4.58 16.65 10.94
C GLY A 46 -4.54 18.13 10.55
N GLY A 47 -4.20 18.45 9.29
CA GLY A 47 -4.12 19.82 8.77
C GLY A 47 -2.76 20.48 8.91
N ALA A 48 -1.76 19.84 9.51
CA ALA A 48 -0.41 20.40 9.59
C ALA A 48 0.17 20.59 8.17
N PRO A 49 0.65 21.79 7.81
CA PRO A 49 1.13 22.07 6.46
C PRO A 49 2.45 21.36 6.18
N LEU A 50 2.65 20.98 4.93
CA LEU A 50 3.89 20.40 4.41
C LEU A 50 4.69 21.46 3.68
N GLY A 51 6.01 21.34 3.71
CA GLY A 51 6.91 22.18 2.94
C GLY A 51 6.88 21.84 1.44
N GLU A 52 7.60 22.62 0.66
CA GLU A 52 7.77 22.36 -0.76
C GLU A 52 8.46 20.99 -0.99
N ASN A 53 8.11 20.35 -2.11
CA ASN A 53 8.69 19.08 -2.54
C ASN A 53 8.42 17.87 -1.62
N PHE A 54 7.50 17.99 -0.66
CA PHE A 54 7.05 16.86 0.12
C PHE A 54 6.13 15.95 -0.70
N ALA A 55 6.35 14.64 -0.61
CA ALA A 55 5.46 13.63 -1.17
C ALA A 55 5.41 12.44 -0.22
N LEU A 56 4.35 12.36 0.56
CA LEU A 56 4.18 11.40 1.65
C LEU A 56 3.00 10.47 1.38
N GLN A 57 3.10 9.24 1.87
CA GLN A 57 2.00 8.29 1.88
C GLN A 57 1.64 7.92 3.33
N HIS A 58 0.37 7.55 3.52
CA HIS A 58 -0.13 7.14 4.82
C HIS A 58 -0.06 5.61 4.96
N PRO A 59 0.66 5.04 5.94
CA PRO A 59 0.82 3.59 6.04
C PRO A 59 -0.47 2.82 6.30
N LYS A 60 -1.50 3.45 6.90
CA LYS A 60 -2.83 2.82 7.02
C LYS A 60 -3.47 2.50 5.67
N ASP A 61 -3.15 3.28 4.64
CA ASP A 61 -3.68 3.06 3.30
C ASP A 61 -3.18 1.74 2.72
N TYR A 62 -1.93 1.35 3.02
CA TYR A 62 -1.37 0.08 2.58
C TYR A 62 -2.13 -1.11 3.16
N VAL A 63 -2.40 -1.08 4.47
CA VAL A 63 -3.14 -2.15 5.15
C VAL A 63 -4.59 -2.22 4.66
N ALA A 64 -5.25 -1.07 4.53
CA ALA A 64 -6.61 -0.98 3.99
C ALA A 64 -6.67 -1.50 2.56
N ALA A 65 -5.73 -1.11 1.72
CA ALA A 65 -5.65 -1.55 0.32
C ALA A 65 -5.37 -3.05 0.19
N LEU A 66 -4.47 -3.60 1.02
CA LEU A 66 -4.21 -5.04 1.05
C LEU A 66 -5.50 -5.83 1.32
N GLY A 67 -6.22 -5.48 2.38
CA GLY A 67 -7.46 -6.15 2.75
C GLY A 67 -8.55 -6.00 1.69
N ALA A 68 -8.75 -4.79 1.18
CA ALA A 68 -9.80 -4.51 0.19
C ALA A 68 -9.54 -5.21 -1.14
N THR A 69 -8.31 -5.12 -1.67
CA THR A 69 -7.98 -5.68 -2.98
C THR A 69 -8.00 -7.21 -2.98
N VAL A 70 -7.41 -7.84 -1.98
CA VAL A 70 -7.36 -9.32 -1.90
C VAL A 70 -8.76 -9.89 -1.73
N LYS A 71 -9.56 -9.36 -0.80
CA LYS A 71 -10.93 -9.83 -0.57
C LYS A 71 -11.79 -9.69 -1.82
N ALA A 72 -11.73 -8.55 -2.50
CA ALA A 72 -12.52 -8.31 -3.71
C ALA A 72 -12.07 -9.22 -4.87
N ALA A 73 -10.77 -9.33 -5.11
CA ALA A 73 -10.24 -10.19 -6.17
C ALA A 73 -10.61 -11.66 -5.97
N VAL A 74 -10.50 -12.17 -4.72
CA VAL A 74 -10.91 -13.53 -4.39
C VAL A 74 -12.41 -13.72 -4.61
N LYS A 75 -13.23 -12.79 -4.13
CA LYS A 75 -14.69 -12.85 -4.34
C LYS A 75 -15.08 -12.87 -5.82
N GLU A 76 -14.48 -11.98 -6.61
CA GLU A 76 -14.76 -11.88 -8.05
C GLU A 76 -14.27 -13.08 -8.84
N SER A 77 -13.19 -13.74 -8.40
CA SER A 77 -12.66 -14.93 -9.05
C SER A 77 -13.60 -16.14 -8.95
N GLY A 78 -14.43 -16.20 -7.92
CA GLY A 78 -15.29 -17.35 -7.62
C GLY A 78 -14.53 -18.59 -7.17
N ILE A 79 -13.20 -18.52 -6.99
CA ILE A 79 -12.40 -19.67 -6.56
C ILE A 79 -12.54 -19.91 -5.05
N ASN A 80 -12.37 -21.16 -4.63
CA ASN A 80 -12.25 -21.46 -3.20
C ASN A 80 -10.88 -20.96 -2.68
N PRO A 81 -10.85 -20.08 -1.64
CA PRO A 81 -9.61 -19.58 -1.07
C PRO A 81 -8.60 -20.65 -0.64
N GLU A 82 -9.04 -21.84 -0.31
CA GLU A 82 -8.17 -22.98 0.03
C GLU A 82 -7.24 -23.40 -1.10
N TYR A 83 -7.54 -23.00 -2.33
CA TYR A 83 -6.70 -23.28 -3.50
C TYR A 83 -5.66 -22.20 -3.73
N ILE A 84 -5.66 -21.13 -2.96
CA ILE A 84 -4.61 -20.11 -2.96
C ILE A 84 -3.47 -20.60 -2.08
N ASN A 85 -2.31 -20.82 -2.66
CA ASN A 85 -1.15 -21.39 -1.98
C ASN A 85 0.01 -20.39 -1.81
N GLY A 86 -0.16 -19.16 -2.24
CA GLY A 86 0.87 -18.14 -2.09
C GLY A 86 0.35 -16.73 -2.33
N ILE A 87 1.06 -15.77 -1.73
CA ILE A 87 0.87 -14.35 -1.95
C ILE A 87 2.23 -13.71 -2.19
N GLY A 88 2.35 -12.93 -3.25
CA GLY A 88 3.51 -12.11 -3.55
C GLY A 88 3.14 -10.64 -3.47
N MET A 89 4.08 -9.80 -3.06
CA MET A 89 3.88 -8.36 -2.95
C MET A 89 5.01 -7.60 -3.64
N ASP A 90 4.64 -6.49 -4.25
CA ASP A 90 5.53 -5.54 -4.89
C ASP A 90 5.23 -4.13 -4.40
N PHE A 91 6.24 -3.28 -4.35
CA PHE A 91 6.14 -1.93 -3.80
C PHE A 91 6.85 -0.93 -4.70
N THR A 92 6.47 0.35 -4.58
CA THR A 92 7.29 1.43 -5.15
C THR A 92 8.68 1.43 -4.51
N SER A 93 9.71 1.59 -5.33
CA SER A 93 11.09 1.65 -4.83
C SER A 93 11.35 2.93 -4.04
N CYS A 94 12.34 2.89 -3.14
CA CYS A 94 12.79 4.03 -2.34
C CYS A 94 11.74 4.63 -1.40
N THR A 95 10.67 3.91 -1.07
CA THR A 95 9.66 4.35 -0.10
C THR A 95 10.07 3.91 1.29
N MET A 96 10.52 4.86 2.10
CA MET A 96 10.98 4.62 3.46
C MET A 96 9.93 5.05 4.49
N LEU A 97 9.72 4.22 5.50
CA LEU A 97 8.79 4.48 6.60
C LEU A 97 9.49 4.25 7.95
N PRO A 98 9.59 5.26 8.82
CA PRO A 98 10.13 5.06 10.15
C PRO A 98 9.13 4.31 11.04
N VAL A 99 9.63 3.29 11.73
CA VAL A 99 8.86 2.44 12.65
C VAL A 99 9.57 2.32 14.00
N ASP A 100 8.84 1.97 15.03
CA ASP A 100 9.43 1.63 16.32
C ASP A 100 9.98 0.18 16.36
N GLN A 101 10.50 -0.24 17.49
CA GLN A 101 11.06 -1.59 17.67
C GLN A 101 10.02 -2.71 17.46
N ALA A 102 8.74 -2.41 17.65
CA ALA A 102 7.65 -3.34 17.40
C ALA A 102 7.14 -3.32 15.95
N GLY A 103 7.74 -2.51 15.08
CA GLY A 103 7.32 -2.34 13.70
C GLY A 103 6.12 -1.43 13.50
N LYS A 104 5.70 -0.68 14.55
CA LYS A 104 4.59 0.25 14.43
C LYS A 104 5.07 1.55 13.77
N PRO A 105 4.42 2.02 12.68
CA PRO A 105 4.76 3.30 12.07
C PRO A 105 4.68 4.46 13.06
N LEU A 106 5.69 5.32 13.09
CA LEU A 106 5.76 6.42 14.05
C LEU A 106 4.61 7.41 13.88
N CYS A 107 4.17 7.69 12.67
CA CYS A 107 3.06 8.59 12.40
C CYS A 107 1.70 8.12 12.97
N LEU A 108 1.59 6.86 13.41
CA LEU A 108 0.39 6.34 14.08
C LEU A 108 0.40 6.56 15.60
N LYS A 109 1.49 7.13 16.12
CA LYS A 109 1.57 7.55 17.53
C LYS A 109 1.14 9.00 17.65
N GLU A 110 0.37 9.32 18.69
CA GLU A 110 -0.18 10.65 18.92
C GLU A 110 0.91 11.74 18.91
N GLU A 111 2.05 11.46 19.52
CA GLU A 111 3.20 12.36 19.62
C GLU A 111 3.85 12.69 18.26
N PHE A 112 3.68 11.83 17.23
CA PHE A 112 4.30 11.99 15.91
C PHE A 112 3.31 12.18 14.76
N MET A 113 2.00 12.20 15.04
CA MET A 113 0.99 12.28 13.97
C MET A 113 1.04 13.60 13.17
N ASN A 114 1.61 14.65 13.75
CA ASN A 114 1.83 15.95 13.09
C ASN A 114 3.28 16.17 12.65
N GLU A 115 4.12 15.13 12.73
CA GLU A 115 5.51 15.18 12.28
C GLU A 115 5.63 14.63 10.86
N PRO A 116 5.92 15.48 9.84
CA PRO A 116 6.00 15.02 8.45
C PRO A 116 7.01 13.90 8.23
N HIS A 117 8.13 13.93 8.94
CA HIS A 117 9.17 12.92 8.80
C HIS A 117 8.82 11.56 9.40
N ALA A 118 7.69 11.45 10.11
CA ALA A 118 7.18 10.19 10.65
C ALA A 118 6.36 9.38 9.62
N TYR A 119 6.05 9.95 8.46
CA TYR A 119 5.27 9.32 7.39
C TYR A 119 6.16 8.65 6.34
N ALA A 120 5.55 7.79 5.52
CA ALA A 120 6.23 7.15 4.40
C ALA A 120 6.61 8.20 3.35
N LYS A 121 7.89 8.21 2.96
CA LYS A 121 8.41 9.11 1.92
C LYS A 121 8.37 8.41 0.58
N LEU A 122 7.59 8.96 -0.34
CA LEU A 122 7.49 8.41 -1.69
C LEU A 122 8.74 8.74 -2.50
N TRP A 123 9.01 7.98 -3.55
CA TRP A 123 10.18 8.18 -4.43
C TRP A 123 10.33 9.60 -4.99
N LYS A 124 9.22 10.32 -5.16
CA LYS A 124 9.21 11.73 -5.63
C LYS A 124 9.29 12.77 -4.51
N HIS A 125 9.54 12.35 -3.27
CA HIS A 125 9.77 13.26 -2.15
C HIS A 125 11.18 13.86 -2.24
N HIS A 126 11.26 15.17 -2.31
CA HIS A 126 12.51 15.96 -2.39
C HIS A 126 12.60 17.01 -1.29
N GLY A 127 12.01 16.74 -0.13
CA GLY A 127 12.02 17.68 1.02
C GLY A 127 13.39 17.97 1.63
N ALA A 128 14.44 17.22 1.22
CA ALA A 128 15.81 17.45 1.64
C ALA A 128 16.61 18.33 0.65
N GLU A 129 16.06 18.69 -0.48
CA GLU A 129 16.68 19.60 -1.43
C GLU A 129 16.73 21.03 -0.85
N LYS A 130 17.90 21.69 -0.95
CA LYS A 130 18.10 23.07 -0.51
C LYS A 130 18.02 24.02 -1.68
#